data_e8e3cb88cbb143353cd534108a93ef47
#
_entry.id   e8e3cb88cbb143353cd534108a93ef47
#
_cell.length_a   1.000
_cell.length_b   1.000
_cell.length_c   1.000
_cell.angle_alpha   90.00
_cell.angle_beta   90.00
_cell.angle_gamma   90.00
#
_symmetry.space_group_name_H-M   'P 1'
#
loop_
_entity.id
_entity.type
_entity.pdbx_description
1 polymer ?
#
loop_
_entity_poly.entity_id
_entity_poly.type
_entity_poly.pdbx_seq_one_letter_code
_entity_poly.pdbx_strand_id
1 'polypeptide(L)'
;MKTILISLFLLPSLSLADNLELLCKGEEIKYLEDDPNSKRVITKVIGIQFYKGGMRLDGEWFDNNSDLTEDYLLEKSYVKSKDNISGTRNFSTNSLIEGRKIQTVKIDKVKINTLTNNIFWTHEFDRLDITNAETDIIYTFRKDFKGACK
;
A
#
# COMPACT_ATOMS: atom_id res chain seq x y z
N MET A 1 65.16 -15.75 -2.65
CA MET A 1 64.05 -15.22 -1.83
C MET A 1 63.01 -14.63 -2.77
N LYS A 2 61.84 -15.28 -2.94
CA LYS A 2 60.74 -14.79 -3.77
C LYS A 2 59.73 -14.12 -2.84
N THR A 3 59.58 -12.83 -2.92
CA THR A 3 58.61 -12.03 -2.19
C THR A 3 57.25 -12.20 -2.85
N ILE A 4 56.31 -12.89 -2.19
CA ILE A 4 54.92 -12.98 -2.63
C ILE A 4 54.21 -11.74 -2.16
N LEU A 5 53.85 -10.85 -3.09
CA LEU A 5 52.91 -9.74 -2.85
C LEU A 5 51.51 -10.28 -2.80
N ILE A 6 50.94 -10.35 -1.61
CA ILE A 6 49.51 -10.62 -1.42
C ILE A 6 48.77 -9.30 -1.66
N SER A 7 48.20 -9.15 -2.85
CA SER A 7 47.26 -8.07 -3.16
C SER A 7 45.97 -8.34 -2.40
N LEU A 8 45.76 -7.61 -1.31
CA LEU A 8 44.50 -7.57 -0.59
C LEU A 8 43.48 -6.85 -1.47
N PHE A 9 42.66 -7.59 -2.20
CA PHE A 9 41.46 -7.04 -2.85
C PHE A 9 40.50 -6.59 -1.78
N LEU A 10 40.52 -5.30 -1.48
CA LEU A 10 39.42 -4.60 -0.83
C LEU A 10 38.23 -4.63 -1.78
N LEU A 11 37.36 -5.63 -1.59
CA LEU A 11 36.03 -5.62 -2.18
C LEU A 11 35.32 -4.36 -1.63
N PRO A 12 34.92 -3.43 -2.49
CA PRO A 12 34.06 -2.35 -2.03
C PRO A 12 32.80 -3.03 -1.46
N SER A 13 32.54 -2.78 -0.19
CA SER A 13 31.24 -3.08 0.40
C SER A 13 30.22 -2.31 -0.45
N LEU A 14 29.55 -3.03 -1.34
CA LEU A 14 28.36 -2.54 -2.00
C LEU A 14 27.39 -2.16 -0.87
N SER A 15 27.37 -0.89 -0.52
CA SER A 15 26.25 -0.31 0.19
C SER A 15 25.05 -0.60 -0.72
N LEU A 16 24.26 -1.60 -0.37
CA LEU A 16 22.98 -1.88 -1.02
C LEU A 16 22.22 -0.55 -1.02
N ALA A 17 22.07 -0.01 -2.22
CA ALA A 17 21.26 1.17 -2.43
C ALA A 17 19.89 0.95 -1.76
N ASP A 18 19.49 1.89 -0.93
CA ASP A 18 18.26 1.86 -0.11
C ASP A 18 16.95 1.85 -0.93
N ASN A 19 17.03 1.59 -2.24
CA ASN A 19 15.90 1.57 -3.16
C ASN A 19 15.81 0.22 -3.87
N LEU A 20 15.30 -0.79 -3.17
CA LEU A 20 14.92 -2.04 -3.81
C LEU A 20 13.58 -1.80 -4.53
N GLU A 21 13.53 -2.12 -5.81
CA GLU A 21 12.32 -2.06 -6.61
C GLU A 21 11.86 -3.48 -6.95
N LEU A 22 10.57 -3.78 -6.73
CA LEU A 22 9.94 -5.03 -7.12
C LEU A 22 8.82 -4.74 -8.11
N LEU A 23 8.69 -5.60 -9.11
CA LEU A 23 7.54 -5.62 -10.01
C LEU A 23 6.67 -6.83 -9.69
N CYS A 24 5.41 -6.58 -9.36
CA CYS A 24 4.47 -7.63 -9.00
C CYS A 24 3.41 -7.74 -10.10
N LYS A 25 3.31 -8.92 -10.71
CA LYS A 25 2.27 -9.24 -11.70
C LYS A 25 1.20 -10.10 -11.05
N GLY A 26 -0.06 -9.73 -11.26
CA GLY A 26 -1.17 -10.44 -10.65
C GLY A 26 -2.52 -10.05 -11.22
N GLU A 27 -3.56 -10.43 -10.50
CA GLU A 27 -4.95 -10.12 -10.80
C GLU A 27 -5.47 -9.06 -9.83
N GLU A 28 -6.09 -8.03 -10.37
CA GLU A 28 -6.83 -7.02 -9.64
C GLU A 28 -8.33 -7.28 -9.83
N ILE A 29 -9.04 -7.46 -8.73
CA ILE A 29 -10.49 -7.64 -8.69
C ILE A 29 -11.10 -6.35 -8.15
N LYS A 30 -11.96 -5.72 -8.93
CA LYS A 30 -12.71 -4.52 -8.54
C LYS A 30 -14.19 -4.85 -8.47
N TYR A 31 -14.88 -4.32 -7.49
CA TYR A 31 -16.33 -4.49 -7.36
C TYR A 31 -16.93 -3.38 -6.48
N LEU A 32 -18.21 -3.11 -6.74
CA LEU A 32 -19.08 -2.36 -5.84
C LEU A 32 -19.69 -3.35 -4.86
N GLU A 33 -19.72 -3.03 -3.57
CA GLU A 33 -20.20 -3.96 -2.55
C GLU A 33 -21.69 -4.31 -2.75
N ASP A 34 -22.45 -3.30 -3.19
CA ASP A 34 -23.92 -3.43 -3.40
C ASP A 34 -24.30 -4.00 -4.77
N ASP A 35 -23.35 -4.23 -5.68
CA ASP A 35 -23.62 -4.76 -7.02
C ASP A 35 -22.68 -5.93 -7.36
N PRO A 36 -23.14 -7.17 -7.15
CA PRO A 36 -22.38 -8.38 -7.50
C PRO A 36 -21.99 -8.45 -8.98
N ASN A 37 -22.74 -7.79 -9.88
CA ASN A 37 -22.49 -7.78 -11.32
C ASN A 37 -21.40 -6.77 -11.70
N SER A 38 -21.02 -5.88 -10.79
CA SER A 38 -19.95 -4.90 -11.00
C SER A 38 -18.54 -5.51 -11.01
N LYS A 39 -18.41 -6.77 -10.58
CA LYS A 39 -17.12 -7.45 -10.45
C LYS A 39 -16.37 -7.50 -11.76
N ARG A 40 -15.17 -6.93 -11.76
CA ARG A 40 -14.23 -6.95 -12.88
C ARG A 40 -12.89 -7.49 -12.43
N VAL A 41 -12.31 -8.36 -13.24
CA VAL A 41 -10.99 -8.94 -13.03
C VAL A 41 -10.09 -8.49 -14.16
N ILE A 42 -8.94 -7.91 -13.82
CA ILE A 42 -7.94 -7.49 -14.80
C ILE A 42 -6.55 -7.97 -14.39
N THR A 43 -5.73 -8.35 -15.35
CA THR A 43 -4.31 -8.58 -15.10
C THR A 43 -3.59 -7.24 -14.99
N LYS A 44 -2.81 -7.03 -13.93
CA LYS A 44 -2.09 -5.79 -13.67
C LYS A 44 -0.65 -6.08 -13.24
N VAL A 45 0.23 -5.15 -13.56
CA VAL A 45 1.60 -5.08 -13.02
C VAL A 45 1.67 -3.84 -12.14
N ILE A 46 2.15 -4.00 -10.92
CA ILE A 46 2.37 -2.91 -9.96
C ILE A 46 3.83 -2.85 -9.55
N GLY A 47 4.33 -1.63 -9.34
CA GLY A 47 5.67 -1.38 -8.84
C GLY A 47 5.67 -1.15 -7.33
N ILE A 48 6.66 -1.70 -6.64
CA ILE A 48 6.92 -1.46 -5.23
C ILE A 48 8.33 -0.93 -5.09
N GLN A 49 8.46 0.22 -4.47
CA GLN A 49 9.75 0.82 -4.12
C GLN A 49 9.89 0.82 -2.61
N PHE A 50 11.01 0.31 -2.10
CA PHE A 50 11.32 0.30 -0.68
C PHE A 50 12.29 1.43 -0.34
N TYR A 51 12.02 2.08 0.78
CA TYR A 51 12.82 3.16 1.32
C TYR A 51 13.17 2.85 2.78
N LYS A 52 14.08 3.62 3.35
CA LYS A 52 14.36 3.55 4.78
C LYS A 52 13.11 3.92 5.57
N GLY A 53 12.49 2.92 6.22
CA GLY A 53 11.32 3.09 7.06
C GLY A 53 9.97 3.12 6.35
N GLY A 54 9.90 2.71 5.06
CA GLY A 54 8.65 2.66 4.34
C GLY A 54 8.71 2.00 2.97
N MET A 55 7.58 2.01 2.28
CA MET A 55 7.46 1.59 0.89
C MET A 55 6.48 2.47 0.13
N ARG A 56 6.64 2.52 -1.17
CA ARG A 56 5.68 3.12 -2.11
C ARG A 56 5.12 2.02 -3.02
N LEU A 57 3.82 1.91 -3.06
CA LEU A 57 3.10 0.90 -3.83
C LEU A 57 2.11 1.61 -4.77
N ASP A 58 2.30 1.47 -6.08
CA ASP A 58 1.43 2.05 -7.10
C ASP A 58 1.12 3.56 -6.85
N GLY A 59 2.13 4.31 -6.35
CA GLY A 59 2.02 5.73 -6.01
C GLY A 59 1.68 6.05 -4.55
N GLU A 60 1.15 5.11 -3.78
CA GLU A 60 0.75 5.29 -2.38
C GLU A 60 1.88 4.98 -1.41
N TRP A 61 2.07 5.86 -0.43
CA TRP A 61 3.11 5.73 0.59
C TRP A 61 2.62 4.98 1.83
N PHE A 62 3.44 4.05 2.30
CA PHE A 62 3.27 3.29 3.55
C PHE A 62 4.52 3.50 4.40
N ASP A 63 4.40 4.26 5.45
CA ASP A 63 5.43 4.56 6.44
C ASP A 63 4.78 4.71 7.83
N ASN A 64 5.54 5.06 8.86
CA ASN A 64 5.02 5.24 10.21
C ASN A 64 4.74 6.73 10.51
N ASN A 65 4.00 7.37 9.63
CA ASN A 65 3.57 8.75 9.77
C ASN A 65 2.05 8.85 9.95
N SER A 66 1.63 9.85 10.71
CA SER A 66 0.22 10.22 10.84
C SER A 66 0.08 11.72 10.69
N ASP A 67 -1.04 12.13 10.14
CA ASP A 67 -1.46 13.53 10.06
C ASP A 67 -2.94 13.61 10.44
N LEU A 68 -3.25 14.45 11.42
CA LEU A 68 -4.59 14.55 11.99
C LEU A 68 -4.96 16.01 12.17
N THR A 69 -6.06 16.38 11.54
CA THR A 69 -6.76 17.65 11.77
C THR A 69 -8.23 17.36 12.03
N GLU A 70 -9.05 18.39 12.30
CA GLU A 70 -10.49 18.24 12.58
C GLU A 70 -11.25 17.54 11.43
N ASP A 71 -10.88 17.84 10.18
CA ASP A 71 -11.56 17.32 8.98
C ASP A 71 -10.70 16.34 8.14
N TYR A 72 -9.55 15.94 8.67
CA TYR A 72 -8.60 15.13 7.93
C TYR A 72 -7.86 14.18 8.85
N LEU A 73 -7.83 12.92 8.46
CA LEU A 73 -7.06 11.86 9.11
C LEU A 73 -6.24 11.13 8.06
N LEU A 74 -4.95 11.01 8.28
CA LEU A 74 -4.07 10.10 7.56
C LEU A 74 -3.20 9.36 8.57
N GLU A 75 -3.46 8.07 8.74
CA GLU A 75 -2.64 7.17 9.54
C GLU A 75 -1.98 6.15 8.62
N LYS A 76 -0.69 5.96 8.80
CA LYS A 76 0.08 4.99 8.03
C LYS A 76 0.91 4.14 8.98
N SER A 77 1.10 2.88 8.61
CA SER A 77 2.04 2.01 9.28
C SER A 77 2.82 1.17 8.28
N TYR A 78 4.05 0.85 8.64
CA TYR A 78 4.94 0.00 7.88
C TYR A 78 5.71 -0.91 8.83
N VAL A 79 5.65 -2.21 8.59
CA VAL A 79 6.37 -3.21 9.38
C VAL A 79 7.10 -4.14 8.42
N LYS A 80 8.41 -4.29 8.63
CA LYS A 80 9.25 -5.24 7.92
C LYS A 80 9.80 -6.26 8.90
N SER A 81 9.51 -7.53 8.66
CA SER A 81 10.08 -8.68 9.37
C SER A 81 10.89 -9.53 8.40
N LYS A 82 11.48 -10.63 8.90
CA LYS A 82 12.25 -11.57 8.08
C LYS A 82 11.39 -12.14 6.92
N ASP A 83 10.16 -12.51 7.22
CA ASP A 83 9.32 -13.32 6.32
C ASP A 83 8.15 -12.53 5.72
N ASN A 84 7.89 -11.32 6.22
CA ASN A 84 6.76 -10.51 5.78
C ASN A 84 7.09 -9.01 5.81
N ILE A 85 6.54 -8.32 4.84
CA ILE A 85 6.44 -6.87 4.83
C ILE A 85 4.95 -6.54 4.82
N SER A 86 4.51 -5.66 5.68
CA SER A 86 3.12 -5.19 5.73
C SER A 86 3.06 -3.68 5.86
N GLY A 87 2.00 -3.12 5.30
CA GLY A 87 1.68 -1.71 5.43
C GLY A 87 0.18 -1.51 5.52
N THR A 88 -0.22 -0.52 6.27
CA THR A 88 -1.60 -0.02 6.29
C THR A 88 -1.60 1.47 6.04
N ARG A 89 -2.69 1.96 5.47
CA ARG A 89 -2.95 3.37 5.27
C ARG A 89 -4.44 3.61 5.45
N ASN A 90 -4.79 4.42 6.44
CA ASN A 90 -6.14 4.85 6.70
C ASN A 90 -6.22 6.34 6.41
N PHE A 91 -7.11 6.70 5.51
CA PHE A 91 -7.37 8.08 5.15
C PHE A 91 -8.85 8.37 5.38
N SER A 92 -9.16 9.47 6.02
CA SER A 92 -10.52 9.98 6.13
C SER A 92 -10.53 11.49 5.96
N THR A 93 -11.54 12.00 5.28
CA THR A 93 -11.76 13.44 5.16
C THR A 93 -13.25 13.74 5.19
N ASN A 94 -13.60 14.86 5.81
CA ASN A 94 -14.95 15.39 5.85
C ASN A 94 -15.05 16.57 4.89
N SER A 95 -16.16 16.66 4.18
CA SER A 95 -16.43 17.74 3.22
C SER A 95 -17.91 18.12 3.27
N LEU A 96 -18.20 19.38 2.95
CA LEU A 96 -19.57 19.85 2.79
C LEU A 96 -19.88 19.91 1.28
N ILE A 97 -20.85 19.11 0.82
CA ILE A 97 -21.27 19.03 -0.57
C ILE A 97 -22.78 19.27 -0.63
N GLU A 98 -23.21 20.33 -1.25
CA GLU A 98 -24.64 20.69 -1.38
C GLU A 98 -25.39 20.69 -0.05
N GLY A 99 -24.73 21.16 1.02
CA GLY A 99 -25.31 21.23 2.37
C GLY A 99 -25.27 19.90 3.14
N ARG A 100 -24.73 18.82 2.56
CA ARG A 100 -24.55 17.54 3.22
C ARG A 100 -23.12 17.38 3.74
N LYS A 101 -22.96 16.82 4.91
CA LYS A 101 -21.66 16.42 5.44
C LYS A 101 -21.29 15.05 4.88
N ILE A 102 -20.29 15.01 4.03
CA ILE A 102 -19.84 13.80 3.38
C ILE A 102 -18.48 13.39 3.96
N GLN A 103 -18.41 12.21 4.49
CA GLN A 103 -17.16 11.57 4.88
C GLN A 103 -16.66 10.63 3.77
N THR A 104 -15.40 10.78 3.40
CA THR A 104 -14.72 9.84 2.52
C THR A 104 -13.68 9.08 3.33
N VAL A 105 -13.75 7.74 3.30
CA VAL A 105 -12.83 6.85 3.98
C VAL A 105 -12.13 5.98 2.94
N LYS A 106 -10.80 5.87 3.06
CA LYS A 106 -9.98 4.96 2.24
C LYS A 106 -9.09 4.14 3.15
N ILE A 107 -9.10 2.83 2.96
CA ILE A 107 -8.28 1.91 3.74
C ILE A 107 -7.49 1.03 2.77
N ASP A 108 -6.17 1.13 2.85
CA ASP A 108 -5.25 0.27 2.13
C ASP A 108 -4.55 -0.67 3.11
N LYS A 109 -4.49 -1.95 2.77
CA LYS A 109 -3.73 -2.95 3.52
C LYS A 109 -2.93 -3.78 2.54
N VAL A 110 -1.63 -3.84 2.74
CA VAL A 110 -0.72 -4.62 1.92
C VAL A 110 0.05 -5.62 2.76
N LYS A 111 0.24 -6.81 2.23
CA LYS A 111 1.09 -7.86 2.80
C LYS A 111 1.90 -8.52 1.69
N ILE A 112 3.21 -8.59 1.91
CA ILE A 112 4.15 -9.25 1.00
C ILE A 112 4.83 -10.35 1.82
N ASN A 113 4.72 -11.58 1.34
CA ASN A 113 5.49 -12.69 1.90
C ASN A 113 6.84 -12.74 1.19
N THR A 114 7.93 -12.51 1.93
CA THR A 114 9.29 -12.43 1.37
C THR A 114 9.90 -13.79 1.03
N LEU A 115 9.32 -14.89 1.54
CA LEU A 115 9.75 -16.25 1.21
C LEU A 115 9.17 -16.73 -0.12
N THR A 116 7.93 -16.37 -0.40
CA THR A 116 7.21 -16.80 -1.61
C THR A 116 7.11 -15.70 -2.66
N ASN A 117 7.51 -14.48 -2.32
CA ASN A 117 7.35 -13.27 -3.14
C ASN A 117 5.90 -12.98 -3.55
N ASN A 118 4.93 -13.49 -2.78
CA ASN A 118 3.52 -13.22 -3.03
C ASN A 118 3.10 -11.93 -2.36
N ILE A 119 2.28 -11.17 -3.06
CA ILE A 119 1.65 -9.95 -2.56
C ILE A 119 0.14 -10.10 -2.51
N PHE A 120 -0.43 -9.55 -1.47
CA PHE A 120 -1.85 -9.31 -1.31
C PHE A 120 -2.07 -7.85 -0.89
N TRP A 121 -2.87 -7.11 -1.66
CA TRP A 121 -3.20 -5.72 -1.39
C TRP A 121 -4.70 -5.51 -1.52
N THR A 122 -5.32 -4.98 -0.48
CA THR A 122 -6.72 -4.59 -0.46
C THR A 122 -6.86 -3.09 -0.38
N HIS A 123 -7.79 -2.55 -1.12
CA HIS A 123 -8.18 -1.14 -1.10
C HIS A 123 -9.68 -1.04 -0.92
N GLU A 124 -10.10 -0.37 0.13
CA GLU A 124 -11.49 -0.08 0.48
C GLU A 124 -11.72 1.43 0.34
N PHE A 125 -12.82 1.80 -0.28
CA PHE A 125 -13.23 3.18 -0.44
C PHE A 125 -14.71 3.29 -0.10
N ASP A 126 -15.03 4.07 0.93
CA ASP A 126 -16.38 4.34 1.37
C ASP A 126 -16.68 5.83 1.26
N ARG A 127 -17.87 6.15 0.81
CA ARG A 127 -18.43 7.49 0.82
C ARG A 127 -19.73 7.47 1.61
N LEU A 128 -19.75 8.25 2.69
CA LEU A 128 -20.79 8.21 3.70
C LEU A 128 -21.45 9.59 3.81
N ASP A 129 -22.77 9.62 3.92
CA ASP A 129 -23.51 10.82 4.34
C ASP A 129 -23.63 10.78 5.88
N ILE A 130 -23.02 11.74 6.54
CA ILE A 130 -23.01 11.88 8.00
C ILE A 130 -23.75 13.16 8.44
N THR A 131 -24.63 13.68 7.59
CA THR A 131 -25.40 14.90 7.86
C THR A 131 -26.33 14.72 9.05
N ASN A 132 -26.94 13.54 9.17
CA ASN A 132 -27.88 13.18 10.22
C ASN A 132 -27.21 12.29 11.29
N ALA A 133 -27.95 11.97 12.35
CA ALA A 133 -27.47 11.08 13.41
C ALA A 133 -27.23 9.63 12.91
N GLU A 134 -27.89 9.23 11.85
CA GLU A 134 -27.66 7.95 11.16
C GLU A 134 -26.72 8.17 9.99
N THR A 135 -25.76 7.26 9.83
CA THR A 135 -24.80 7.28 8.72
C THR A 135 -25.37 6.48 7.56
N ASP A 136 -25.54 7.14 6.42
CA ASP A 136 -25.97 6.49 5.18
C ASP A 136 -24.77 6.20 4.28
N ILE A 137 -24.65 4.96 3.83
CA ILE A 137 -23.63 4.57 2.84
C ILE A 137 -24.11 5.04 1.47
N ILE A 138 -23.38 5.99 0.86
CA ILE A 138 -23.66 6.45 -0.51
C ILE A 138 -23.04 5.51 -1.53
N TYR A 139 -21.83 5.03 -1.22
CA TYR A 139 -21.03 4.28 -2.17
C TYR A 139 -19.91 3.52 -1.47
N THR A 140 -19.77 2.26 -1.79
CA THR A 140 -18.68 1.41 -1.32
C THR A 140 -17.99 0.72 -2.50
N PHE A 141 -16.69 0.89 -2.59
CA PHE A 141 -15.86 0.27 -3.62
C PHE A 141 -14.75 -0.53 -2.99
N ARG A 142 -14.50 -1.72 -3.53
CA ARG A 142 -13.43 -2.62 -3.10
C ARG A 142 -12.52 -2.96 -4.27
N LYS A 143 -11.25 -3.09 -3.97
CA LYS A 143 -10.24 -3.55 -4.92
C LYS A 143 -9.26 -4.48 -4.21
N ASP A 144 -9.13 -5.68 -4.71
CA ASP A 144 -8.18 -6.68 -4.23
C ASP A 144 -7.16 -6.97 -5.32
N PHE A 145 -5.89 -6.95 -4.99
CA PHE A 145 -4.81 -7.38 -5.86
C PHE A 145 -4.09 -8.57 -5.25
N LYS A 146 -3.92 -9.63 -6.04
CA LYS A 146 -3.12 -10.81 -5.69
C LYS A 146 -2.12 -11.07 -6.78
N GLY A 147 -0.83 -11.19 -6.43
CA GLY A 147 0.22 -11.37 -7.40
C GLY A 147 1.48 -11.97 -6.84
N ALA A 148 2.46 -12.13 -7.72
CA ALA A 148 3.82 -12.53 -7.40
C ALA A 148 4.80 -11.45 -7.86
N CYS A 149 5.81 -11.18 -7.03
CA CYS A 149 6.81 -10.15 -7.24
C CYS A 149 8.14 -10.74 -7.70
N LYS A 150 8.88 -9.96 -8.48
CA LYS A 150 10.23 -10.30 -8.95
C LYS A 150 11.14 -9.08 -8.86
#